data_6e564a09c92194f485b990755c4dd9ec
#
_entry.id   6e564a09c92194f485b990755c4dd9ec
#
_cell.length_a   1.000
_cell.length_b   1.000
_cell.length_c   1.000
_cell.angle_alpha   90.00
_cell.angle_beta   90.00
_cell.angle_gamma   90.00
#
_symmetry.space_group_name_H-M   'P 1'
#
loop_
_entity.id
_entity.type
_entity.pdbx_description
1 polymer ?
#
loop_
_entity_poly.entity_id
_entity_poly.type
_entity_poly.pdbx_seq_one_letter_code
_entity_poly.pdbx_strand_id
1 'polypeptide(L)'
;LVGNGISNAGGTSVADASKVNNALTHLDLPKSDISDAGATYIAEKLKVNSTLTHLDLSENRISDAGATSIAEAIEVNKTLTNLNLSENRISDAGATSIAEALKVKNTLTHLDLSANRISDAGATSIAEAIKVNKALTNLNLSRNNCGDAGARSIADAIKVNKTLTHLYLPESDI
;
A
#
# COMPACT_ATOMS: atom_id res chain seq x y z
N LEU A 1 -2.87 -15.73 9.74
CA LEU A 1 -2.45 -16.90 8.91
C LEU A 1 -0.96 -16.86 8.55
N VAL A 2 -0.15 -16.24 9.38
CA VAL A 2 1.28 -16.00 9.16
C VAL A 2 2.06 -17.31 8.96
N GLY A 3 2.82 -17.41 7.87
CA GLY A 3 3.78 -18.49 7.65
C GLY A 3 3.20 -19.89 7.32
N ASN A 4 1.95 -19.98 6.90
CA ASN A 4 1.29 -21.26 6.62
C ASN A 4 1.38 -21.71 5.15
N GLY A 5 2.24 -21.12 4.33
CA GLY A 5 2.40 -21.48 2.92
C GLY A 5 1.12 -21.31 2.08
N ILE A 6 0.29 -20.36 2.45
CA ILE A 6 -0.89 -20.00 1.67
C ILE A 6 -0.41 -19.42 0.34
N SER A 7 -0.78 -20.06 -0.75
CA SER A 7 -0.49 -19.61 -2.11
C SER A 7 -1.57 -18.65 -2.62
N ASN A 8 -1.43 -18.18 -3.86
CA ASN A 8 -2.50 -17.42 -4.54
C ASN A 8 -3.88 -18.06 -4.35
N ALA A 9 -4.00 -19.39 -4.49
CA ALA A 9 -5.27 -20.10 -4.35
C ALA A 9 -5.86 -19.99 -2.94
N GLY A 10 -5.03 -20.08 -1.92
CA GLY A 10 -5.47 -19.89 -0.53
C GLY A 10 -5.84 -18.45 -0.24
N GLY A 11 -5.04 -17.49 -0.71
CA GLY A 11 -5.33 -16.05 -0.59
C GLY A 11 -6.66 -15.65 -1.26
N THR A 12 -6.92 -16.20 -2.47
CA THR A 12 -8.18 -15.96 -3.17
C THR A 12 -9.38 -16.58 -2.44
N SER A 13 -9.23 -17.77 -1.87
CA SER A 13 -10.29 -18.41 -1.08
C SER A 13 -10.64 -17.59 0.17
N VAL A 14 -9.65 -17.03 0.85
CA VAL A 14 -9.88 -16.16 2.01
C VAL A 14 -10.52 -14.84 1.59
N ALA A 15 -10.10 -14.27 0.46
CA ALA A 15 -10.71 -13.07 -0.10
C ALA A 15 -12.18 -13.28 -0.49
N ASP A 16 -12.54 -14.45 -1.03
CA ASP A 16 -13.94 -14.80 -1.29
C ASP A 16 -14.77 -14.88 -0.02
N ALA A 17 -14.24 -15.53 1.01
CA ALA A 17 -14.91 -15.60 2.31
C ALA A 17 -15.12 -14.21 2.92
N SER A 18 -14.15 -13.30 2.77
CA SER A 18 -14.26 -11.93 3.29
C SER A 18 -15.33 -11.08 2.59
N LYS A 19 -15.69 -11.42 1.34
CA LYS A 19 -16.78 -10.73 0.61
C LYS A 19 -18.13 -10.88 1.27
N VAL A 20 -18.39 -12.05 1.87
CA VAL A 20 -19.69 -12.38 2.51
C VAL A 20 -19.60 -12.29 4.03
N ASN A 21 -18.43 -12.18 4.59
CA ASN A 21 -18.24 -12.03 6.01
C ASN A 21 -18.32 -10.55 6.40
N ASN A 22 -19.36 -10.20 7.13
CA ASN A 22 -19.62 -8.83 7.59
C ASN A 22 -19.06 -8.53 8.98
N ALA A 23 -18.16 -9.37 9.48
CA ALA A 23 -17.54 -9.21 10.80
C ALA A 23 -16.02 -9.04 10.74
N LEU A 24 -15.37 -9.52 9.65
CA LEU A 24 -13.93 -9.47 9.52
C LEU A 24 -13.47 -8.03 9.27
N THR A 25 -12.65 -7.51 10.17
CA THR A 25 -12.07 -6.17 10.07
C THR A 25 -10.57 -6.19 9.76
N HIS A 26 -9.90 -7.31 9.98
CA HIS A 26 -8.47 -7.47 9.76
C HIS A 26 -8.21 -8.74 8.94
N LEU A 27 -7.43 -8.59 7.88
CA LEU A 27 -6.99 -9.70 7.03
C LEU A 27 -5.47 -9.63 6.86
N ASP A 28 -4.78 -10.59 7.47
CA ASP A 28 -3.33 -10.68 7.43
C ASP A 28 -2.91 -11.90 6.61
N LEU A 29 -2.23 -11.65 5.50
CA LEU A 29 -1.71 -12.64 4.56
C LEU A 29 -0.20 -12.42 4.27
N PRO A 30 0.64 -12.16 5.28
CA PRO A 30 2.07 -12.03 5.05
C PRO A 30 2.68 -13.39 4.67
N LYS A 31 3.77 -13.36 3.88
CA LYS A 31 4.50 -14.60 3.48
C LYS A 31 3.61 -15.67 2.84
N SER A 32 2.71 -15.26 1.96
CA SER A 32 1.67 -16.11 1.39
C SER A 32 1.85 -16.35 -0.11
N ASP A 33 3.03 -16.05 -0.64
CA ASP A 33 3.36 -16.24 -2.06
C ASP A 33 2.36 -15.62 -3.05
N ILE A 34 1.71 -14.53 -2.60
CA ILE A 34 0.71 -13.80 -3.41
C ILE A 34 1.42 -13.05 -4.51
N SER A 35 1.07 -13.38 -5.76
CA SER A 35 1.52 -12.67 -6.95
C SER A 35 0.55 -11.55 -7.34
N ASP A 36 0.82 -10.89 -8.47
CA ASP A 36 -0.08 -9.87 -9.02
C ASP A 36 -1.49 -10.40 -9.27
N ALA A 37 -1.62 -11.64 -9.74
CA ALA A 37 -2.93 -12.26 -9.94
C ALA A 37 -3.71 -12.41 -8.62
N GLY A 38 -3.04 -12.83 -7.56
CA GLY A 38 -3.65 -12.90 -6.22
C GLY A 38 -4.01 -11.53 -5.68
N ALA A 39 -3.12 -10.55 -5.84
CA ALA A 39 -3.35 -9.16 -5.43
C ALA A 39 -4.53 -8.54 -6.18
N THR A 40 -4.61 -8.74 -7.51
CA THR A 40 -5.75 -8.28 -8.33
C THR A 40 -7.06 -8.90 -7.84
N TYR A 41 -7.05 -10.19 -7.53
CA TYR A 41 -8.26 -10.85 -7.03
C TYR A 41 -8.69 -10.29 -5.67
N ILE A 42 -7.76 -10.10 -4.74
CA ILE A 42 -8.01 -9.46 -3.43
C ILE A 42 -8.55 -8.04 -3.62
N ALA A 43 -7.96 -7.28 -4.52
CA ALA A 43 -8.39 -5.92 -4.87
C ALA A 43 -9.84 -5.86 -5.34
N GLU A 44 -10.26 -6.78 -6.23
CA GLU A 44 -11.65 -6.86 -6.69
C GLU A 44 -12.63 -7.14 -5.54
N LYS A 45 -12.24 -7.95 -4.56
CA LYS A 45 -13.09 -8.17 -3.38
C LYS A 45 -13.09 -6.96 -2.45
N LEU A 46 -11.97 -6.28 -2.31
CA LEU A 46 -11.84 -5.07 -1.50
C LEU A 46 -12.74 -3.94 -2.02
N LYS A 47 -12.93 -3.81 -3.34
CA LYS A 47 -13.81 -2.80 -3.95
C LYS A 47 -15.25 -2.85 -3.41
N VAL A 48 -15.73 -4.03 -3.01
CA VAL A 48 -17.11 -4.26 -2.55
C VAL A 48 -17.19 -4.60 -1.05
N ASN A 49 -16.07 -4.82 -0.38
CA ASN A 49 -16.04 -5.09 1.05
C ASN A 49 -16.24 -3.78 1.83
N SER A 50 -17.09 -3.84 2.86
CA SER A 50 -17.46 -2.68 3.68
C SER A 50 -17.14 -2.84 5.17
N THR A 51 -16.31 -3.81 5.53
CA THR A 51 -15.98 -4.09 6.94
C THR A 51 -14.48 -4.11 7.21
N LEU A 52 -13.66 -4.44 6.19
CA LEU A 52 -12.23 -4.56 6.35
C LEU A 52 -11.59 -3.18 6.56
N THR A 53 -10.88 -3.04 7.66
CA THR A 53 -10.14 -1.82 8.03
C THR A 53 -8.63 -2.00 7.93
N HIS A 54 -8.15 -3.24 8.03
CA HIS A 54 -6.73 -3.57 7.99
C HIS A 54 -6.49 -4.70 6.99
N LEU A 55 -5.54 -4.48 6.08
CA LEU A 55 -5.08 -5.47 5.11
C LEU A 55 -3.56 -5.54 5.13
N ASP A 56 -3.02 -6.70 5.49
CA ASP A 56 -1.60 -6.99 5.44
C ASP A 56 -1.29 -7.97 4.31
N LEU A 57 -0.54 -7.51 3.32
CA LEU A 57 -0.02 -8.25 2.17
C LEU A 57 1.51 -8.20 2.13
N SER A 58 2.16 -7.98 3.25
CA SER A 58 3.62 -7.89 3.32
C SER A 58 4.32 -9.21 2.98
N GLU A 59 5.59 -9.11 2.61
CA GLU A 59 6.44 -10.26 2.32
C GLU A 59 5.83 -11.20 1.25
N ASN A 60 5.34 -10.62 0.15
CA ASN A 60 4.73 -11.34 -0.97
C ASN A 60 5.49 -11.06 -2.29
N ARG A 61 4.89 -11.38 -3.44
CA ARG A 61 5.49 -11.19 -4.76
C ARG A 61 4.71 -10.17 -5.61
N ILE A 62 4.11 -9.20 -4.95
CA ILE A 62 3.30 -8.17 -5.62
C ILE A 62 4.23 -7.20 -6.32
N SER A 63 4.03 -7.02 -7.62
CA SER A 63 4.72 -6.03 -8.44
C SER A 63 3.80 -4.84 -8.79
N ASP A 64 4.20 -4.04 -9.76
CA ASP A 64 3.46 -2.86 -10.17
C ASP A 64 2.03 -3.16 -10.64
N ALA A 65 1.81 -4.30 -11.30
CA ALA A 65 0.49 -4.69 -11.77
C ALA A 65 -0.47 -4.99 -10.61
N GLY A 66 -0.01 -5.72 -9.59
CA GLY A 66 -0.79 -5.98 -8.39
C GLY A 66 -1.00 -4.71 -7.57
N ALA A 67 0.03 -3.86 -7.44
CA ALA A 67 -0.07 -2.57 -6.76
C ALA A 67 -1.07 -1.63 -7.44
N THR A 68 -1.13 -1.61 -8.77
CA THR A 68 -2.12 -0.84 -9.53
C THR A 68 -3.55 -1.33 -9.25
N SER A 69 -3.77 -2.65 -9.24
CA SER A 69 -5.08 -3.21 -8.90
C SER A 69 -5.51 -2.83 -7.47
N ILE A 70 -4.57 -2.87 -6.51
CA ILE A 70 -4.83 -2.44 -5.13
C ILE A 70 -5.12 -0.94 -5.08
N ALA A 71 -4.38 -0.11 -5.84
CA ALA A 71 -4.61 1.33 -5.94
C ALA A 71 -6.05 1.63 -6.40
N GLU A 72 -6.52 0.98 -7.47
CA GLU A 72 -7.91 1.09 -7.93
C GLU A 72 -8.93 0.69 -6.84
N ALA A 73 -8.61 -0.30 -6.03
CA ALA A 73 -9.50 -0.73 -4.96
C ALA A 73 -9.59 0.30 -3.83
N ILE A 74 -8.47 0.89 -3.41
CA ILE A 74 -8.48 1.91 -2.35
C ILE A 74 -9.13 3.22 -2.77
N GLU A 75 -9.19 3.53 -4.07
CA GLU A 75 -9.94 4.70 -4.58
C GLU A 75 -11.44 4.61 -4.25
N VAL A 76 -12.02 3.41 -4.32
CA VAL A 76 -13.46 3.20 -4.14
C VAL A 76 -13.83 2.65 -2.78
N ASN A 77 -12.92 1.93 -2.11
CA ASN A 77 -13.16 1.39 -0.78
C ASN A 77 -13.27 2.52 0.26
N LYS A 78 -14.19 2.39 1.21
CA LYS A 78 -14.52 3.42 2.19
C LYS A 78 -14.27 3.02 3.63
N THR A 79 -13.63 1.87 3.85
CA THR A 79 -13.44 1.31 5.19
C THR A 79 -11.98 1.02 5.51
N LEU A 80 -11.15 0.74 4.51
CA LEU A 80 -9.75 0.42 4.72
C LEU A 80 -8.99 1.65 5.25
N THR A 81 -8.37 1.48 6.40
CA THR A 81 -7.57 2.51 7.08
C THR A 81 -6.09 2.17 7.12
N ASN A 82 -5.76 0.89 7.11
CA ASN A 82 -4.39 0.40 7.22
C ASN A 82 -4.08 -0.58 6.09
N LEU A 83 -3.04 -0.29 5.33
CA LEU A 83 -2.56 -1.12 4.24
C LEU A 83 -1.05 -1.36 4.40
N ASN A 84 -0.66 -2.62 4.49
CA ASN A 84 0.73 -3.03 4.51
C ASN A 84 1.08 -3.76 3.22
N LEU A 85 1.98 -3.19 2.42
CA LEU A 85 2.54 -3.73 1.19
C LEU A 85 4.07 -3.85 1.28
N SER A 86 4.62 -3.85 2.49
CA SER A 86 6.07 -3.93 2.69
C SER A 86 6.65 -5.26 2.17
N GLU A 87 7.94 -5.25 1.88
CA GLU A 87 8.68 -6.43 1.42
C GLU A 87 8.03 -7.11 0.20
N ASN A 88 7.73 -6.30 -0.82
CA ASN A 88 7.19 -6.74 -2.09
C ASN A 88 8.14 -6.32 -3.25
N ARG A 89 7.62 -6.24 -4.49
CA ARG A 89 8.41 -5.91 -5.68
C ARG A 89 7.90 -4.66 -6.39
N ILE A 90 7.27 -3.75 -5.64
CA ILE A 90 6.67 -2.54 -6.16
C ILE A 90 7.77 -1.56 -6.55
N SER A 91 7.73 -1.09 -7.79
CA SER A 91 8.64 -0.08 -8.31
C SER A 91 7.94 1.29 -8.44
N ASP A 92 8.55 2.20 -9.18
CA ASP A 92 8.02 3.55 -9.39
C ASP A 92 6.64 3.55 -10.06
N ALA A 93 6.38 2.61 -10.95
CA ALA A 93 5.08 2.53 -11.64
C ALA A 93 3.95 2.17 -10.65
N GLY A 94 4.15 1.17 -9.81
CA GLY A 94 3.19 0.80 -8.78
C GLY A 94 3.04 1.89 -7.71
N ALA A 95 4.15 2.51 -7.30
CA ALA A 95 4.13 3.63 -6.36
C ALA A 95 3.36 4.83 -6.93
N THR A 96 3.49 5.10 -8.23
CA THR A 96 2.73 6.16 -8.92
C THR A 96 1.23 5.84 -8.94
N SER A 97 0.84 4.60 -9.23
CA SER A 97 -0.57 4.20 -9.16
C SER A 97 -1.17 4.40 -7.77
N ILE A 98 -0.43 4.00 -6.73
CA ILE A 98 -0.84 4.22 -5.34
C ILE A 98 -0.93 5.73 -5.03
N ALA A 99 0.04 6.51 -5.49
CA ALA A 99 0.04 7.96 -5.31
C ALA A 99 -1.20 8.62 -5.94
N GLU A 100 -1.60 8.24 -7.15
CA GLU A 100 -2.80 8.76 -7.79
C GLU A 100 -4.07 8.41 -6.98
N ALA A 101 -4.18 7.19 -6.51
CA ALA A 101 -5.27 6.79 -5.62
C ALA A 101 -5.33 7.64 -4.33
N LEU A 102 -4.17 7.96 -3.75
CA LEU A 102 -4.09 8.81 -2.55
C LEU A 102 -4.54 10.26 -2.80
N LYS A 103 -4.45 10.77 -4.03
CA LYS A 103 -4.90 12.14 -4.40
C LYS A 103 -6.42 12.27 -4.45
N VAL A 104 -7.12 11.24 -4.88
CA VAL A 104 -8.55 11.35 -5.19
C VAL A 104 -9.40 11.43 -3.92
N LYS A 105 -9.39 10.44 -3.12
CA LYS A 105 -10.05 10.35 -1.83
C LYS A 105 -9.74 9.00 -1.22
N ASN A 106 -9.44 8.98 0.04
CA ASN A 106 -9.32 7.71 0.71
C ASN A 106 -9.55 7.85 2.21
N THR A 107 -9.76 6.71 2.83
CA THR A 107 -9.86 6.56 4.27
C THR A 107 -8.54 6.09 4.88
N LEU A 108 -7.52 5.88 4.02
CA LEU A 108 -6.26 5.29 4.42
C LEU A 108 -5.48 6.25 5.31
N THR A 109 -5.19 5.82 6.51
CA THR A 109 -4.43 6.56 7.51
C THR A 109 -3.02 6.02 7.67
N HIS A 110 -2.82 4.73 7.40
CA HIS A 110 -1.53 4.05 7.52
C HIS A 110 -1.20 3.32 6.23
N LEU A 111 -0.06 3.62 5.65
CA LEU A 111 0.47 2.96 4.47
C LEU A 111 1.92 2.56 4.69
N ASP A 112 2.20 1.27 4.58
CA ASP A 112 3.57 0.74 4.59
C ASP A 112 3.95 0.24 3.20
N LEU A 113 4.96 0.88 2.60
CA LEU A 113 5.59 0.55 1.32
C LEU A 113 7.08 0.24 1.52
N SER A 114 7.52 -0.03 2.74
CA SER A 114 8.93 -0.28 3.03
C SER A 114 9.45 -1.53 2.33
N ALA A 115 10.77 -1.59 2.14
CA ALA A 115 11.44 -2.72 1.54
C ALA A 115 10.83 -3.13 0.18
N ASN A 116 10.67 -2.16 -0.70
CA ASN A 116 10.24 -2.30 -2.07
C ASN A 116 11.35 -1.80 -3.02
N ARG A 117 11.00 -1.44 -4.25
CA ARG A 117 11.94 -0.99 -5.29
C ARG A 117 11.66 0.44 -5.76
N ILE A 118 11.13 1.26 -4.87
CA ILE A 118 10.72 2.63 -5.17
C ILE A 118 11.98 3.50 -5.23
N SER A 119 12.19 4.18 -6.34
CA SER A 119 13.29 5.13 -6.53
C SER A 119 12.84 6.58 -6.32
N ASP A 120 13.66 7.54 -6.69
CA ASP A 120 13.35 8.96 -6.64
C ASP A 120 12.06 9.32 -7.40
N ALA A 121 11.80 8.66 -8.53
CA ALA A 121 10.61 8.93 -9.34
C ALA A 121 9.32 8.51 -8.61
N GLY A 122 9.29 7.32 -8.03
CA GLY A 122 8.15 6.86 -7.23
C GLY A 122 7.97 7.68 -5.96
N ALA A 123 9.07 8.01 -5.28
CA ALA A 123 9.04 8.87 -4.10
C ALA A 123 8.50 10.27 -4.42
N THR A 124 8.85 10.82 -5.59
CA THR A 124 8.30 12.10 -6.06
C THR A 124 6.79 12.02 -6.32
N SER A 125 6.32 10.93 -6.95
CA SER A 125 4.87 10.71 -7.14
C SER A 125 4.13 10.64 -5.80
N ILE A 126 4.67 9.93 -4.82
CA ILE A 126 4.12 9.86 -3.46
C ILE A 126 4.13 11.25 -2.80
N ALA A 127 5.21 12.02 -2.96
CA ALA A 127 5.33 13.38 -2.43
C ALA A 127 4.21 14.28 -2.96
N GLU A 128 3.93 14.25 -4.27
CA GLU A 128 2.83 15.03 -4.86
C GLU A 128 1.46 14.62 -4.29
N ALA A 129 1.26 13.34 -4.03
CA ALA A 129 0.04 12.87 -3.38
C ALA A 129 -0.07 13.39 -1.93
N ILE A 130 1.00 13.33 -1.16
CA ILE A 130 1.05 13.82 0.23
C ILE A 130 0.66 15.30 0.31
N LYS A 131 1.06 16.14 -0.65
CA LYS A 131 0.72 17.58 -0.65
C LYS A 131 -0.78 17.84 -0.55
N VAL A 132 -1.60 16.97 -1.14
CA VAL A 132 -3.06 17.16 -1.24
C VAL A 132 -3.86 16.19 -0.37
N ASN A 133 -3.28 15.05 0.01
CA ASN A 133 -3.93 14.07 0.86
C ASN A 133 -4.11 14.61 2.28
N LYS A 134 -5.30 14.37 2.85
CA LYS A 134 -5.68 14.85 4.19
C LYS A 134 -6.09 13.73 5.15
N ALA A 135 -5.87 12.47 4.76
CA ALA A 135 -6.22 11.31 5.57
C ALA A 135 -4.98 10.62 6.14
N LEU A 136 -3.91 10.52 5.36
CA LEU A 136 -2.72 9.76 5.71
C LEU A 136 -1.99 10.41 6.89
N THR A 137 -1.77 9.63 7.94
CA THR A 137 -1.04 10.03 9.14
C THR A 137 0.29 9.33 9.29
N ASN A 138 0.41 8.12 8.75
CA ASN A 138 1.59 7.28 8.85
C ASN A 138 1.99 6.78 7.47
N LEU A 139 3.21 7.05 7.05
CA LEU A 139 3.80 6.57 5.81
C LEU A 139 5.16 5.98 6.07
N ASN A 140 5.38 4.77 5.62
CA ASN A 140 6.68 4.11 5.67
C ASN A 140 7.20 3.84 4.26
N LEU A 141 8.32 4.47 3.90
CA LEU A 141 9.08 4.30 2.66
C LEU A 141 10.50 3.78 2.93
N SER A 142 10.80 3.35 4.15
CA SER A 142 12.15 2.87 4.51
C SER A 142 12.57 1.67 3.65
N ARG A 143 13.88 1.44 3.56
CA ARG A 143 14.43 0.30 2.79
C ARG A 143 13.96 0.27 1.33
N ASN A 144 13.87 1.42 0.69
CA ASN A 144 13.64 1.61 -0.74
C ASN A 144 14.88 2.22 -1.39
N ASN A 145 14.83 2.47 -2.70
CA ASN A 145 15.95 3.02 -3.47
C ASN A 145 15.84 4.55 -3.64
N CYS A 146 15.18 5.23 -2.70
CA CYS A 146 15.04 6.68 -2.75
C CYS A 146 16.39 7.33 -2.40
N GLY A 147 16.89 8.16 -3.30
CA GLY A 147 18.07 8.99 -3.08
C GLY A 147 17.69 10.42 -2.64
N ASP A 148 18.63 11.32 -2.79
CA ASP A 148 18.50 12.74 -2.40
C ASP A 148 17.33 13.45 -3.11
N ALA A 149 17.07 13.14 -4.37
CA ALA A 149 16.03 13.82 -5.15
C ALA A 149 14.64 13.43 -4.63
N GLY A 150 14.41 12.15 -4.36
CA GLY A 150 13.18 11.67 -3.73
C GLY A 150 13.00 12.24 -2.33
N ALA A 151 14.06 12.24 -1.53
CA ALA A 151 14.03 12.80 -0.18
C ALA A 151 13.68 14.30 -0.18
N ARG A 152 14.23 15.10 -1.12
CA ARG A 152 13.86 16.52 -1.29
C ARG A 152 12.40 16.69 -1.67
N SER A 153 11.88 15.87 -2.59
CA SER A 153 10.46 15.91 -2.99
C SER A 153 9.55 15.65 -1.79
N ILE A 154 9.88 14.67 -0.97
CA ILE A 154 9.15 14.37 0.28
C ILE A 154 9.27 15.54 1.28
N ALA A 155 10.47 16.09 1.45
CA ALA A 155 10.69 17.24 2.33
C ALA A 155 9.83 18.46 1.94
N ASP A 156 9.70 18.73 0.64
CA ASP A 156 8.82 19.80 0.15
C ASP A 156 7.34 19.50 0.37
N ALA A 157 6.94 18.24 0.28
CA ALA A 157 5.57 17.84 0.55
C ALA A 157 5.20 18.01 2.03
N ILE A 158 6.05 17.63 2.97
CA ILE A 158 5.76 17.77 4.40
C ILE A 158 5.71 19.23 4.89
N LYS A 159 6.36 20.17 4.18
CA LYS A 159 6.22 21.59 4.50
C LYS A 159 4.77 22.10 4.42
N VAL A 160 4.00 21.53 3.50
CA VAL A 160 2.60 21.95 3.26
C VAL A 160 1.58 20.95 3.82
N ASN A 161 1.93 19.67 3.93
CA ASN A 161 1.05 18.67 4.54
C ASN A 161 0.92 18.93 6.05
N LYS A 162 -0.29 18.77 6.59
CA LYS A 162 -0.61 19.01 8.00
C LYS A 162 -1.20 17.77 8.71
N THR A 163 -1.27 16.64 8.02
CA THR A 163 -1.90 15.42 8.53
C THR A 163 -0.90 14.31 8.83
N LEU A 164 0.18 14.23 8.06
CA LEU A 164 1.21 13.22 8.27
C LEU A 164 1.96 13.49 9.59
N THR A 165 1.92 12.54 10.49
CA THR A 165 2.54 12.61 11.82
C THR A 165 3.74 11.67 11.95
N HIS A 166 3.76 10.58 11.17
CA HIS A 166 4.84 9.60 11.17
C HIS A 166 5.31 9.36 9.73
N LEU A 167 6.59 9.55 9.51
CA LEU A 167 7.25 9.33 8.22
C LEU A 167 8.55 8.57 8.45
N TYR A 168 8.69 7.44 7.78
CA TYR A 168 9.92 6.65 7.76
C TYR A 168 10.49 6.67 6.34
N LEU A 169 11.70 7.18 6.20
CA LEU A 169 12.44 7.26 4.93
C LEU A 169 13.61 6.27 4.93
N PRO A 170 14.14 5.91 3.76
CA PRO A 170 15.37 5.15 3.67
C PRO A 170 16.49 5.80 4.49
N GLU A 171 17.26 4.99 5.21
CA GLU A 171 18.48 5.46 5.80
C GLU A 171 19.46 5.80 4.65
N SER A 172 19.99 7.02 4.66
CA SER A 172 21.10 7.36 3.78
C SER A 172 22.33 6.65 4.31
N ASP A 173 22.94 5.79 3.52
CA ASP A 173 24.31 5.34 3.80
C ASP A 173 25.20 6.60 3.80
N ILE A 174 25.54 7.06 4.99
CA ILE A 174 26.54 8.13 5.22
C ILE A 174 27.92 7.52 5.22
#